data_7698fa192c65a342c7deecc4472319e7
#
_entry.id   7698fa192c65a342c7deecc4472319e7
#
_cell.length_a   1.000
_cell.length_b   1.000
_cell.length_c   1.000
_cell.angle_alpha   90.00
_cell.angle_beta   90.00
_cell.angle_gamma   90.00
#
_symmetry.space_group_name_H-M   'P 1'
#
loop_
_entity.id
_entity.type
_entity.pdbx_description
1 polymer ?
#
loop_
_entity_poly.entity_id
_entity_poly.type
_entity_poly.pdbx_seq_one_letter_code
_entity_poly.pdbx_strand_id
1 'polypeptide(L)'
;KDVLVKYLSIASSHDGSLTTRVGYHLNRIVCQNTLTAAIQDKRSNLIRVFHRGEPEKTLEDLKATVDAVDRCFIAEAERYVALTKRPINREDLRGYITVVFNLKPSEERTRESRLEETVLDIFDYSNGCQLQGAQGTWWGAYNAVTEYLTHARGRTPENRLDSIWFGAGAKTSERALDLALALSA
;
A
#
# COMPACT_ATOMS: atom_id res chain seq x y z
N LYS A 1 2.49 9.42 -17.84
CA LYS A 1 3.72 9.40 -17.03
C LYS A 1 3.31 9.09 -15.62
N ASP A 2 3.44 7.84 -15.18
CA ASP A 2 3.27 7.50 -13.76
C ASP A 2 4.44 8.12 -12.98
N VAL A 3 4.12 9.11 -12.18
CA VAL A 3 5.10 9.75 -11.31
C VAL A 3 4.82 9.29 -9.89
N LEU A 4 5.74 8.54 -9.31
CA LEU A 4 5.76 8.30 -7.87
C LEU A 4 6.24 9.59 -7.21
N VAL A 5 5.41 10.17 -6.36
CA VAL A 5 5.75 11.38 -5.61
C VAL A 5 6.09 11.00 -4.17
N LYS A 6 7.21 11.49 -3.72
CA LYS A 6 7.70 11.35 -2.36
C LYS A 6 7.06 12.42 -1.47
N TYR A 7 6.36 12.00 -0.43
CA TYR A 7 5.80 12.90 0.57
C TYR A 7 6.49 12.70 1.91
N LEU A 8 6.89 13.80 2.53
CA LEU A 8 7.31 13.80 3.93
C LEU A 8 6.06 13.87 4.82
N SER A 9 5.91 12.91 5.71
CA SER A 9 4.86 12.93 6.72
C SER A 9 5.44 13.14 8.11
N ILE A 10 4.83 14.04 8.83
CA ILE A 10 5.13 14.31 10.24
C ILE A 10 3.84 14.13 11.01
N ALA A 11 3.80 13.16 11.92
CA ALA A 11 2.67 12.87 12.77
C ALA A 11 3.05 13.08 14.24
N SER A 12 2.26 13.85 14.96
CA SER A 12 2.43 14.14 16.40
C SER A 12 1.08 14.20 17.07
N SER A 13 0.97 13.77 18.34
CA SER A 13 -0.24 13.97 19.13
C SER A 13 -0.04 15.06 20.16
N HIS A 14 -1.10 15.82 20.43
CA HIS A 14 -1.10 16.87 21.45
C HIS A 14 -1.22 16.34 22.87
N ASP A 15 -1.77 15.13 23.03
CA ASP A 15 -2.02 14.46 24.31
C ASP A 15 -0.86 13.55 24.77
N GLY A 16 0.23 13.51 24.00
CA GLY A 16 1.38 12.65 24.30
C GLY A 16 1.16 11.16 24.07
N SER A 17 -0.01 10.75 23.53
CA SER A 17 -0.32 9.36 23.21
C SER A 17 0.52 8.81 22.05
N LEU A 18 1.05 9.69 21.20
CA LEU A 18 1.89 9.34 20.07
C LEU A 18 3.21 10.11 20.10
N THR A 19 4.32 9.41 20.09
CA THR A 19 5.63 10.05 19.85
C THR A 19 5.64 10.66 18.44
N THR A 20 6.32 11.79 18.25
CA THR A 20 6.48 12.36 16.92
C THR A 20 7.12 11.35 15.99
N ARG A 21 6.47 11.09 14.88
CA ARG A 21 6.92 10.20 13.80
C ARG A 21 7.20 11.02 12.56
N VAL A 22 8.35 10.80 11.98
CA VAL A 22 8.75 11.44 10.71
C VAL A 22 9.07 10.34 9.71
N GLY A 23 8.56 10.45 8.51
CA GLY A 23 8.84 9.47 7.46
C GLY A 23 8.38 9.93 6.09
N TYR A 24 8.76 9.18 5.08
CA TYR A 24 8.36 9.43 3.70
C TYR A 24 7.40 8.36 3.21
N HIS A 25 6.51 8.77 2.33
CA HIS A 25 5.59 7.89 1.65
C HIS A 25 5.76 7.99 0.15
N LEU A 26 5.66 6.84 -0.50
CA LEU A 26 5.44 6.75 -1.93
C LEU A 26 3.95 6.93 -2.19
N ASN A 27 3.56 8.01 -2.81
CA ASN A 27 2.18 8.19 -3.23
C ASN A 27 2.09 8.26 -4.75
N ARG A 28 1.15 7.52 -5.31
CA ARG A 28 0.74 7.68 -6.69
C ARG A 28 -0.31 8.79 -6.73
N ILE A 29 -0.19 9.76 -7.63
CA ILE A 29 -1.09 10.94 -7.73
C ILE A 29 -2.57 10.57 -7.85
N VAL A 30 -2.90 9.32 -8.16
CA VAL A 30 -4.28 8.84 -8.37
C VAL A 30 -4.89 8.20 -7.13
N CYS A 31 -4.10 7.87 -6.10
CA CYS A 31 -4.61 7.12 -4.95
C CYS A 31 -3.98 7.60 -3.64
N GLN A 32 -4.81 8.11 -2.72
CA GLN A 32 -4.39 8.47 -1.35
C GLN A 32 -4.11 7.26 -0.44
N ASN A 33 -4.28 6.05 -0.97
CA ASN A 33 -4.26 4.81 -0.19
C ASN A 33 -2.89 4.43 0.34
N THR A 34 -1.85 4.88 -0.33
CA THR A 34 -0.48 4.56 0.06
C THR A 34 -0.01 5.30 1.32
N LEU A 35 -0.60 6.44 1.65
CA LEU A 35 -0.25 7.18 2.87
C LEU A 35 -0.48 6.35 4.13
N THR A 36 -1.53 5.58 4.14
CA THR A 36 -1.97 4.79 5.29
C THR A 36 -1.16 3.52 5.49
N ALA A 37 -0.89 2.80 4.42
CA ALA A 37 -0.06 1.60 4.46
C ALA A 37 1.34 1.93 5.01
N ALA A 38 1.90 3.07 4.60
CA ALA A 38 3.23 3.50 5.03
C ALA A 38 3.29 3.93 6.51
N ILE A 39 2.19 4.45 7.09
CA ILE A 39 2.15 4.81 8.52
C ILE A 39 2.13 3.56 9.41
N GLN A 40 1.62 2.45 8.91
CA GLN A 40 1.36 1.23 9.70
C GLN A 40 2.37 0.11 9.52
N ASP A 41 3.08 0.13 8.41
CA ASP A 41 4.07 -0.89 8.15
C ASP A 41 5.09 -0.93 9.31
N LYS A 42 5.25 -2.09 9.94
CA LYS A 42 6.33 -2.33 10.92
C LYS A 42 7.71 -2.19 10.29
N ARG A 43 7.78 -2.26 8.97
CA ARG A 43 8.91 -1.90 8.12
C ARG A 43 8.86 -0.43 7.71
N SER A 44 7.85 0.34 8.21
CA SER A 44 7.72 1.74 7.84
C SER A 44 8.98 2.48 8.28
N ASN A 45 9.53 3.22 7.35
CA ASN A 45 10.65 4.13 7.52
C ASN A 45 10.28 5.32 8.43
N LEU A 46 9.27 5.15 9.30
CA LEU A 46 8.85 6.12 10.27
C LEU A 46 9.76 6.05 11.48
N ILE A 47 10.56 7.04 11.65
CA ILE A 47 11.46 7.17 12.79
C ILE A 47 10.74 7.91 13.90
N ARG A 48 10.87 7.34 15.10
CA ARG A 48 10.33 7.93 16.31
C ARG A 48 11.35 8.93 16.85
N VAL A 49 11.00 10.20 16.87
CA VAL A 49 11.79 11.24 17.52
C VAL A 49 11.30 11.40 18.95
N PHE A 50 12.15 11.09 19.91
CA PHE A 50 11.86 11.33 21.33
C PHE A 50 12.24 12.76 21.68
N HIS A 51 11.32 13.52 22.27
CA HIS A 51 11.54 14.89 22.73
C HIS A 51 12.37 14.98 24.05
N ARG A 52 13.25 14.01 24.31
CA ARG A 52 14.12 13.99 25.48
C ARG A 52 15.58 13.90 25.04
N GLY A 53 16.36 14.92 25.29
CA GLY A 53 17.79 14.95 25.01
C GLY A 53 18.30 16.33 24.58
N GLU A 54 19.58 16.39 24.29
CA GLU A 54 20.23 17.61 23.76
C GLU A 54 19.76 17.89 22.32
N PRO A 55 19.36 19.15 22.00
CA PRO A 55 18.80 19.48 20.68
C PRO A 55 19.74 19.17 19.51
N GLU A 56 21.04 19.34 19.70
CA GLU A 56 22.04 19.10 18.65
C GLU A 56 22.16 17.64 18.28
N LYS A 57 22.19 16.73 19.27
CA LYS A 57 22.21 15.29 19.06
C LYS A 57 20.92 14.81 18.38
N THR A 58 19.78 15.38 18.76
CA THR A 58 18.49 15.12 18.13
C THR A 58 18.48 15.50 16.66
N LEU A 59 19.18 16.59 16.29
CA LEU A 59 19.29 17.06 14.91
C LEU A 59 20.17 16.14 14.05
N GLU A 60 21.30 15.66 14.61
CA GLU A 60 22.18 14.71 13.94
C GLU A 60 21.48 13.35 13.73
N ASP A 61 20.78 12.85 14.74
CA ASP A 61 19.98 11.63 14.66
C ASP A 61 18.85 11.78 13.61
N LEU A 62 18.22 12.96 13.53
CA LEU A 62 17.21 13.27 12.53
C LEU A 62 17.79 13.26 11.10
N LYS A 63 19.00 13.81 10.92
CA LYS A 63 19.68 13.84 9.62
C LYS A 63 20.09 12.45 9.14
N ALA A 64 20.71 11.66 10.02
CA ALA A 64 21.05 10.26 9.73
C ALA A 64 19.81 9.43 9.39
N THR A 65 18.72 9.75 10.02
CA THR A 65 17.40 9.19 9.84
C THR A 65 16.83 9.52 8.46
N VAL A 66 16.87 10.78 8.04
CA VAL A 66 16.41 11.21 6.71
C VAL A 66 17.18 10.48 5.62
N ASP A 67 18.51 10.35 5.76
CA ASP A 67 19.36 9.65 4.80
C ASP A 67 19.05 8.14 4.73
N ALA A 68 18.74 7.52 5.86
CA ALA A 68 18.33 6.11 5.89
C ALA A 68 16.96 5.90 5.20
N VAL A 69 16.01 6.80 5.46
CA VAL A 69 14.68 6.77 4.84
C VAL A 69 14.77 6.99 3.33
N ASP A 70 15.68 7.83 2.85
CA ASP A 70 15.90 8.02 1.42
C ASP A 70 16.38 6.76 0.71
N ARG A 71 17.31 6.04 1.32
CA ARG A 71 17.79 4.75 0.76
C ARG A 71 16.66 3.71 0.71
N CYS A 72 15.85 3.63 1.77
CA CYS A 72 14.70 2.71 1.80
C CYS A 72 13.66 3.07 0.75
N PHE A 73 13.40 4.39 0.55
CA PHE A 73 12.50 4.88 -0.48
C PHE A 73 12.92 4.43 -1.88
N ILE A 74 14.21 4.56 -2.21
CA ILE A 74 14.73 4.16 -3.52
C ILE A 74 14.54 2.66 -3.73
N ALA A 75 14.91 1.84 -2.74
CA ALA A 75 14.77 0.40 -2.81
C ALA A 75 13.29 -0.05 -2.97
N GLU A 76 12.37 0.63 -2.31
CA GLU A 76 10.95 0.33 -2.42
C GLU A 76 10.37 0.80 -3.76
N ALA A 77 10.78 1.96 -4.25
CA ALA A 77 10.41 2.44 -5.59
C ALA A 77 10.88 1.48 -6.69
N GLU A 78 12.07 0.90 -6.57
CA GLU A 78 12.57 -0.11 -7.50
C GLU A 78 11.67 -1.37 -7.52
N ARG A 79 11.20 -1.81 -6.35
CA ARG A 79 10.25 -2.95 -6.24
C ARG A 79 8.94 -2.66 -6.99
N TYR A 80 8.37 -1.48 -6.83
CA TYR A 80 7.16 -1.08 -7.56
C TYR A 80 7.41 -0.96 -9.08
N VAL A 81 8.54 -0.37 -9.47
CA VAL A 81 8.94 -0.30 -10.88
C VAL A 81 9.12 -1.69 -11.48
N ALA A 82 9.60 -2.66 -10.72
CA ALA A 82 9.67 -4.05 -11.20
C ALA A 82 8.29 -4.61 -11.54
N LEU A 83 7.27 -4.36 -10.71
CA LEU A 83 5.90 -4.80 -10.97
C LEU A 83 5.27 -4.14 -12.21
N THR A 84 5.65 -2.90 -12.56
CA THR A 84 5.14 -2.23 -13.78
C THR A 84 5.66 -2.85 -15.08
N LYS A 85 6.75 -3.58 -15.02
CA LYS A 85 7.39 -4.24 -16.17
C LYS A 85 6.96 -5.69 -16.37
N ARG A 86 6.24 -6.25 -15.42
CA ARG A 86 5.83 -7.66 -15.43
C ARG A 86 4.35 -7.77 -15.81
N PRO A 87 4.05 -8.32 -17.00
CA PRO A 87 2.67 -8.56 -17.40
C PRO A 87 2.03 -9.64 -16.53
N ILE A 88 0.71 -9.56 -16.34
CA ILE A 88 -0.08 -10.57 -15.65
C ILE A 88 -1.18 -11.07 -16.59
N ASN A 89 -1.35 -12.37 -16.67
CA ASN A 89 -2.48 -12.95 -17.39
C ASN A 89 -3.71 -13.10 -16.47
N ARG A 90 -4.84 -13.49 -17.05
CA ARG A 90 -6.11 -13.57 -16.34
C ARG A 90 -6.15 -14.70 -15.30
N GLU A 91 -5.48 -15.79 -15.55
CA GLU A 91 -5.41 -16.95 -14.65
C GLU A 91 -4.57 -16.62 -13.42
N ASP A 92 -3.39 -16.04 -13.63
CA ASP A 92 -2.53 -15.58 -12.53
C ASP A 92 -3.20 -14.49 -11.70
N LEU A 93 -3.94 -13.58 -12.33
CA LEU A 93 -4.71 -12.55 -11.62
C LEU A 93 -5.78 -13.16 -10.71
N ARG A 94 -6.53 -14.14 -11.19
CA ARG A 94 -7.51 -14.86 -10.37
C ARG A 94 -6.84 -15.63 -9.23
N GLY A 95 -5.76 -16.32 -9.50
CA GLY A 95 -4.95 -17.00 -8.49
C GLY A 95 -4.44 -16.04 -7.42
N TYR A 96 -3.92 -14.90 -7.83
CA TYR A 96 -3.46 -13.84 -6.94
C TYR A 96 -4.59 -13.32 -6.04
N ILE A 97 -5.76 -12.97 -6.59
CA ILE A 97 -6.92 -12.50 -5.82
C ILE A 97 -7.35 -13.57 -4.81
N THR A 98 -7.44 -14.83 -5.25
CA THR A 98 -7.80 -15.96 -4.40
C THR A 98 -6.87 -16.08 -3.19
N VAL A 99 -5.57 -16.02 -3.40
CA VAL A 99 -4.58 -16.12 -2.33
C VAL A 99 -4.61 -14.88 -1.43
N VAL A 100 -4.67 -13.66 -1.99
CA VAL A 100 -4.70 -12.40 -1.22
C VAL A 100 -5.88 -12.37 -0.26
N PHE A 101 -7.07 -12.75 -0.71
CA PHE A 101 -8.29 -12.68 0.09
C PHE A 101 -8.62 -14.00 0.81
N ASN A 102 -7.80 -15.03 0.62
CA ASN A 102 -8.02 -16.37 1.16
C ASN A 102 -9.40 -16.92 0.79
N LEU A 103 -9.77 -16.79 -0.50
CA LEU A 103 -11.06 -17.23 -1.02
C LEU A 103 -11.10 -18.77 -1.08
N LYS A 104 -12.27 -19.34 -0.82
CA LYS A 104 -12.50 -20.77 -0.98
C LYS A 104 -13.11 -21.03 -2.35
N PRO A 105 -12.69 -22.10 -3.05
CA PRO A 105 -13.38 -22.53 -4.25
C PRO A 105 -14.86 -22.81 -3.93
N SER A 106 -15.75 -22.20 -4.68
CA SER A 106 -17.20 -22.41 -4.54
C SER A 106 -17.82 -22.48 -5.93
N GLU A 107 -18.66 -23.47 -6.16
CA GLU A 107 -19.45 -23.59 -7.39
C GLU A 107 -20.67 -22.67 -7.38
N GLU A 108 -21.08 -22.15 -6.22
CA GLU A 108 -22.21 -21.25 -6.06
C GLU A 108 -21.75 -19.78 -6.06
N ARG A 109 -22.63 -18.90 -6.51
CA ARG A 109 -22.42 -17.44 -6.47
C ARG A 109 -22.45 -16.91 -5.04
N THR A 110 -21.33 -16.95 -4.38
CA THR A 110 -21.14 -16.53 -2.99
C THR A 110 -20.72 -15.07 -2.88
N ARG A 111 -20.56 -14.59 -1.63
CA ARG A 111 -19.93 -13.30 -1.35
C ARG A 111 -18.47 -13.25 -1.87
N GLU A 112 -17.79 -14.39 -1.85
CA GLU A 112 -16.40 -14.52 -2.29
C GLU A 112 -16.28 -14.36 -3.81
N SER A 113 -17.17 -14.97 -4.59
CA SER A 113 -17.20 -14.79 -6.05
C SER A 113 -17.51 -13.35 -6.45
N ARG A 114 -18.39 -12.65 -5.71
CA ARG A 114 -18.66 -11.23 -5.94
C ARG A 114 -17.45 -10.35 -5.63
N LEU A 115 -16.66 -10.68 -4.60
CA LEU A 115 -15.42 -9.96 -4.30
C LEU A 115 -14.42 -10.12 -5.44
N GLU A 116 -14.22 -11.35 -5.91
CA GLU A 116 -13.33 -11.62 -7.04
C GLU A 116 -13.76 -10.84 -8.28
N GLU A 117 -15.05 -10.92 -8.66
CA GLU A 117 -15.61 -10.17 -9.80
C GLU A 117 -15.35 -8.66 -9.65
N THR A 118 -15.58 -8.10 -8.46
CA THR A 118 -15.36 -6.67 -8.22
C THR A 118 -13.89 -6.27 -8.39
N VAL A 119 -12.95 -7.07 -7.90
CA VAL A 119 -11.52 -6.78 -8.06
C VAL A 119 -11.10 -6.92 -9.52
N LEU A 120 -11.66 -7.87 -10.25
CA LEU A 120 -11.44 -8.03 -11.68
C LEU A 120 -11.98 -6.83 -12.48
N ASP A 121 -13.17 -6.34 -12.14
CA ASP A 121 -13.77 -5.16 -12.77
C ASP A 121 -12.91 -3.91 -12.48
N ILE A 122 -12.40 -3.76 -11.27
CA ILE A 122 -11.48 -2.67 -10.94
C ILE A 122 -10.21 -2.77 -11.79
N PHE A 123 -9.62 -3.95 -11.92
CA PHE A 123 -8.43 -4.16 -12.75
C PHE A 123 -8.68 -3.79 -14.21
N ASP A 124 -9.85 -4.16 -14.75
CA ASP A 124 -10.18 -3.94 -16.15
C ASP A 124 -10.61 -2.49 -16.46
N TYR A 125 -11.25 -1.80 -15.53
CA TYR A 125 -11.97 -0.55 -15.84
C TYR A 125 -11.61 0.65 -14.98
N SER A 126 -10.93 0.48 -13.83
CA SER A 126 -10.63 1.64 -12.99
C SER A 126 -9.55 2.53 -13.62
N ASN A 127 -9.70 3.84 -13.43
CA ASN A 127 -8.72 4.81 -13.92
C ASN A 127 -7.31 4.51 -13.40
N GLY A 128 -7.19 4.05 -12.15
CA GLY A 128 -5.92 3.70 -11.52
C GLY A 128 -5.21 2.53 -12.21
N CYS A 129 -5.95 1.54 -12.65
CA CYS A 129 -5.41 0.35 -13.30
C CYS A 129 -5.18 0.53 -14.81
N GLN A 130 -5.77 1.56 -15.42
CA GLN A 130 -5.62 1.86 -16.85
C GLN A 130 -4.45 2.81 -17.15
N LEU A 131 -3.74 3.30 -16.15
CA LEU A 131 -2.58 4.15 -16.34
C LEU A 131 -1.40 3.39 -16.91
N GLN A 132 -0.54 4.11 -17.63
CA GLN A 132 0.71 3.57 -18.18
C GLN A 132 1.54 2.92 -17.07
N GLY A 133 1.97 1.68 -17.28
CA GLY A 133 2.69 0.88 -16.29
C GLY A 133 1.81 0.10 -15.31
N ALA A 134 0.48 0.37 -15.26
CA ALA A 134 -0.45 -0.44 -14.48
C ALA A 134 -1.26 -1.38 -15.38
N GLN A 135 -1.65 -0.92 -16.55
CA GLN A 135 -2.50 -1.68 -17.45
C GLN A 135 -1.87 -3.04 -17.79
N GLY A 136 -2.57 -4.13 -17.46
CA GLY A 136 -2.14 -5.50 -17.75
C GLY A 136 -0.89 -5.97 -17.00
N THR A 137 -0.51 -5.33 -15.88
CA THR A 137 0.70 -5.66 -15.14
C THR A 137 0.42 -6.07 -13.70
N TRP A 138 1.41 -6.66 -13.04
CA TRP A 138 1.36 -6.97 -11.60
C TRP A 138 1.15 -5.70 -10.74
N TRP A 139 1.65 -4.56 -11.21
CA TRP A 139 1.36 -3.27 -10.55
C TRP A 139 -0.13 -2.93 -10.62
N GLY A 140 -0.77 -3.14 -11.76
CA GLY A 140 -2.22 -3.00 -11.90
C GLY A 140 -3.01 -3.95 -11.00
N ALA A 141 -2.57 -5.20 -10.90
CA ALA A 141 -3.20 -6.19 -10.01
C ALA A 141 -3.13 -5.75 -8.54
N TYR A 142 -1.97 -5.28 -8.07
CA TYR A 142 -1.82 -4.73 -6.73
C TYR A 142 -2.71 -3.50 -6.52
N ASN A 143 -2.76 -2.57 -7.49
CA ASN A 143 -3.63 -1.40 -7.40
C ASN A 143 -5.11 -1.78 -7.33
N ALA A 144 -5.56 -2.78 -8.10
CA ALA A 144 -6.95 -3.24 -8.04
C ALA A 144 -7.34 -3.75 -6.65
N VAL A 145 -6.45 -4.50 -6.01
CA VAL A 145 -6.67 -4.96 -4.62
C VAL A 145 -6.74 -3.79 -3.65
N THR A 146 -5.81 -2.83 -3.72
CA THR A 146 -5.80 -1.69 -2.81
C THR A 146 -6.98 -0.77 -3.03
N GLU A 147 -7.41 -0.56 -4.28
CA GLU A 147 -8.60 0.21 -4.62
C GLU A 147 -9.88 -0.47 -4.08
N TYR A 148 -9.99 -1.79 -4.22
CA TYR A 148 -11.09 -2.54 -3.60
C TYR A 148 -11.13 -2.33 -2.08
N LEU A 149 -10.01 -2.46 -1.41
CA LEU A 149 -9.93 -2.28 0.05
C LEU A 149 -10.35 -0.89 0.49
N THR A 150 -10.06 0.14 -0.32
CA THR A 150 -10.30 1.54 0.02
C THR A 150 -11.69 2.00 -0.35
N HIS A 151 -12.21 1.58 -1.48
CA HIS A 151 -13.44 2.14 -2.03
C HIS A 151 -14.62 1.17 -2.04
N ALA A 152 -14.40 -0.13 -2.18
CA ALA A 152 -15.47 -1.11 -2.33
C ALA A 152 -15.74 -1.95 -1.08
N ARG A 153 -14.73 -2.16 -0.22
CA ARG A 153 -14.85 -2.99 0.98
C ARG A 153 -15.61 -2.26 2.09
N GLY A 154 -16.57 -2.97 2.74
CA GLY A 154 -17.27 -2.46 3.92
C GLY A 154 -18.48 -1.59 3.59
N ARG A 155 -19.26 -1.26 4.64
CA ARG A 155 -20.55 -0.56 4.49
C ARG A 155 -20.43 0.95 4.60
N THR A 156 -19.51 1.47 5.41
CA THR A 156 -19.35 2.91 5.64
C THR A 156 -17.91 3.36 5.38
N PRO A 157 -17.71 4.64 4.98
CA PRO A 157 -16.38 5.21 4.79
C PRO A 157 -15.52 5.14 6.05
N GLU A 158 -16.08 5.39 7.22
CA GLU A 158 -15.37 5.39 8.51
C GLU A 158 -14.81 4.01 8.83
N ASN A 159 -15.63 2.96 8.70
CA ASN A 159 -15.20 1.58 8.91
C ASN A 159 -14.12 1.14 7.91
N ARG A 160 -14.13 1.71 6.70
CA ARG A 160 -13.08 1.47 5.72
C ARG A 160 -11.76 2.11 6.14
N LEU A 161 -11.80 3.36 6.56
CA LEU A 161 -10.63 4.08 7.04
C LEU A 161 -9.97 3.33 8.20
N ASP A 162 -10.69 2.98 9.24
CA ASP A 162 -10.18 2.21 10.37
C ASP A 162 -9.56 0.87 9.93
N SER A 163 -10.23 0.16 9.02
CA SER A 163 -9.73 -1.11 8.49
C SER A 163 -8.42 -0.95 7.72
N ILE A 164 -8.31 0.11 6.90
CA ILE A 164 -7.12 0.39 6.10
C ILE A 164 -5.99 0.91 6.98
N TRP A 165 -6.32 1.69 7.99
CA TRP A 165 -5.33 2.32 8.86
C TRP A 165 -4.79 1.38 9.93
N PHE A 166 -5.66 0.63 10.60
CA PHE A 166 -5.32 -0.11 11.82
C PHE A 166 -5.76 -1.57 11.81
N GLY A 167 -6.42 -2.01 10.74
CA GLY A 167 -7.11 -3.27 10.76
C GLY A 167 -6.73 -4.27 9.67
N ALA A 168 -7.70 -5.09 9.31
CA ALA A 168 -7.53 -6.16 8.35
C ALA A 168 -7.20 -5.67 6.93
N GLY A 169 -7.62 -4.46 6.56
CA GLY A 169 -7.30 -3.84 5.27
C GLY A 169 -5.81 -3.59 5.09
N ALA A 170 -5.14 -3.03 6.13
CA ALA A 170 -3.71 -2.81 6.13
C ALA A 170 -2.93 -4.12 5.92
N LYS A 171 -3.27 -5.15 6.70
CA LYS A 171 -2.63 -6.48 6.60
C LYS A 171 -2.86 -7.13 5.22
N THR A 172 -4.04 -6.94 4.64
CA THR A 172 -4.34 -7.46 3.31
C THR A 172 -3.55 -6.73 2.23
N SER A 173 -3.39 -5.41 2.34
CA SER A 173 -2.58 -4.61 1.41
C SER A 173 -1.09 -5.00 1.46
N GLU A 174 -0.53 -5.18 2.65
CA GLU A 174 0.85 -5.65 2.83
C GLU A 174 1.05 -7.04 2.20
N ARG A 175 0.15 -7.97 2.53
CA ARG A 175 0.16 -9.32 1.94
C ARG A 175 0.04 -9.30 0.42
N ALA A 176 -0.80 -8.42 -0.11
CA ALA A 176 -0.98 -8.28 -1.55
C ALA A 176 0.31 -7.84 -2.24
N LEU A 177 1.03 -6.87 -1.66
CA LEU A 177 2.31 -6.43 -2.18
C LEU A 177 3.37 -7.54 -2.15
N ASP A 178 3.52 -8.20 -1.01
CA ASP A 178 4.49 -9.30 -0.86
C ASP A 178 4.22 -10.44 -1.86
N LEU A 179 2.96 -10.80 -2.04
CA LEU A 179 2.56 -11.82 -3.03
C LEU A 179 2.79 -11.36 -4.48
N ALA A 180 2.45 -10.11 -4.81
CA ALA A 180 2.70 -9.59 -6.15
C ALA A 180 4.19 -9.62 -6.49
N LEU A 181 5.05 -9.26 -5.56
CA LEU A 181 6.51 -9.32 -5.74
C LEU A 181 7.03 -10.75 -5.86
N ALA A 182 6.50 -11.68 -5.05
CA ALA A 182 6.92 -13.08 -5.08
C ALA A 182 6.48 -13.81 -6.35
N LEU A 183 5.24 -13.58 -6.80
CA LEU A 183 4.67 -14.24 -7.97
C LEU A 183 5.12 -13.62 -9.31
N SER A 184 5.56 -12.36 -9.30
CA SER A 184 6.11 -11.69 -10.49
C SER A 184 7.59 -11.96 -10.72
N ALA A 185 8.29 -12.64 -9.82
CA ALA A 185 9.72 -12.97 -9.95
C ALA A 185 9.99 -14.10 -10.97
#